data_812c730a3c8c158615164555c2be1e1c
#
_entry.id   812c730a3c8c158615164555c2be1e1c
#
_cell.length_a   1.000
_cell.length_b   1.000
_cell.length_c   1.000
_cell.angle_alpha   90.00
_cell.angle_beta   90.00
_cell.angle_gamma   90.00
#
_symmetry.space_group_name_H-M   'P 1'
#
loop_
_entity.id
_entity.type
_entity.pdbx_description
1 polymer ?
#
loop_
_entity_poly.entity_id
_entity_poly.type
_entity_poly.pdbx_seq_one_letter_code
_entity_poly.pdbx_strand_id
1 'polypeptide(L)'
;MSDKKISDLTNVAAANITGAEEIAIVQSSETKKSNLTNVQSFIVNHLDPTALTVSVAGGTIDLIDTAYDEAELIVLTWSGGNGTVELTLPDATAAKNLNRSKRIISDSSFNTATHADLTPRAGQTLDGSSNRFRINKAYEGIKIWCNGKEWFIIQAKA
;
A
#
# COMPACT_ATOMS: atom_id res chain seq x y z
N MET A 1 -13.89 32.25 -30.43
CA MET A 1 -13.11 32.41 -29.18
C MET A 1 -11.66 32.15 -29.52
N SER A 2 -10.77 33.07 -29.18
CA SER A 2 -9.33 32.87 -29.41
C SER A 2 -8.81 31.96 -28.29
N ASP A 3 -8.18 30.85 -28.67
CA ASP A 3 -7.55 29.96 -27.71
C ASP A 3 -6.39 30.69 -27.04
N LYS A 4 -6.46 30.88 -25.72
CA LYS A 4 -5.35 31.44 -24.93
C LYS A 4 -4.30 30.35 -24.71
N LYS A 5 -3.04 30.71 -24.97
CA LYS A 5 -1.91 29.85 -24.61
C LYS A 5 -1.76 29.81 -23.09
N ILE A 6 -1.21 28.71 -22.55
CA ILE A 6 -0.93 28.59 -21.11
C ILE A 6 -0.04 29.75 -20.61
N SER A 7 0.88 30.24 -21.45
CA SER A 7 1.73 31.40 -21.16
C SER A 7 0.97 32.72 -20.96
N ASP A 8 -0.29 32.78 -21.43
CA ASP A 8 -1.11 33.99 -21.34
C ASP A 8 -2.00 34.02 -20.10
N LEU A 9 -1.87 33.01 -19.23
CA LEU A 9 -2.59 32.94 -17.96
C LEU A 9 -1.91 33.86 -16.94
N THR A 10 -2.69 34.69 -16.29
CA THR A 10 -2.22 35.52 -15.20
C THR A 10 -1.86 34.63 -13.99
N ASN A 11 -0.69 34.86 -13.37
CA ASN A 11 -0.34 34.18 -12.13
C ASN A 11 -1.38 34.48 -11.04
N VAL A 12 -1.95 33.44 -10.47
CA VAL A 12 -2.85 33.55 -9.31
C VAL A 12 -2.00 33.56 -8.04
N ALA A 13 -2.21 34.55 -7.18
CA ALA A 13 -1.54 34.57 -5.89
C ALA A 13 -1.96 33.36 -5.03
N ALA A 14 -1.01 32.76 -4.31
CA ALA A 14 -1.27 31.57 -3.51
C ALA A 14 -2.43 31.74 -2.49
N ALA A 15 -2.63 32.96 -1.99
CA ALA A 15 -3.74 33.29 -1.09
C ALA A 15 -5.13 33.19 -1.75
N ASN A 16 -5.20 33.19 -3.08
CA ASN A 16 -6.45 33.11 -3.82
C ASN A 16 -6.74 31.71 -4.37
N ILE A 17 -5.92 30.71 -4.03
CA ILE A 17 -6.12 29.33 -4.45
C ILE A 17 -7.02 28.65 -3.42
N THR A 18 -8.25 28.37 -3.82
CA THR A 18 -9.29 27.78 -2.96
C THR A 18 -9.45 26.25 -3.13
N GLY A 19 -8.78 25.68 -4.14
CA GLY A 19 -8.92 24.28 -4.52
C GLY A 19 -10.06 24.01 -5.50
N ALA A 20 -10.90 25.03 -5.78
CA ALA A 20 -11.99 24.92 -6.74
C ALA A 20 -11.58 25.31 -8.18
N GLU A 21 -10.36 25.81 -8.33
CA GLU A 21 -9.80 26.24 -9.62
C GLU A 21 -9.69 25.06 -10.58
N GLU A 22 -10.09 25.28 -11.83
CA GLU A 22 -10.01 24.27 -12.87
C GLU A 22 -8.62 24.28 -13.54
N ILE A 23 -8.04 23.11 -13.71
CA ILE A 23 -6.81 22.90 -14.48
C ILE A 23 -7.15 22.13 -15.76
N ALA A 24 -6.57 22.59 -16.87
CA ALA A 24 -6.68 21.86 -18.13
C ALA A 24 -5.64 20.72 -18.13
N ILE A 25 -6.12 19.49 -18.26
CA ILE A 25 -5.27 18.30 -18.39
C ILE A 25 -5.45 17.73 -19.79
N VAL A 26 -4.35 17.52 -20.51
CA VAL A 26 -4.36 16.82 -21.80
C VAL A 26 -4.20 15.34 -21.54
N GLN A 27 -5.21 14.56 -21.88
CA GLN A 27 -5.20 13.10 -21.78
C GLN A 27 -5.69 12.52 -23.11
N SER A 28 -4.88 11.67 -23.71
CA SER A 28 -5.22 10.99 -24.99
C SER A 28 -5.70 11.95 -26.08
N SER A 29 -4.98 13.07 -26.27
CA SER A 29 -5.28 14.14 -27.23
C SER A 29 -6.55 14.95 -26.95
N GLU A 30 -7.21 14.71 -25.81
CA GLU A 30 -8.36 15.50 -25.35
C GLU A 30 -7.96 16.40 -24.19
N THR A 31 -8.40 17.64 -24.18
CA THR A 31 -8.27 18.54 -23.04
C THR A 31 -9.44 18.29 -22.09
N LYS A 32 -9.14 17.81 -20.89
CA LYS A 32 -10.11 17.62 -19.80
C LYS A 32 -9.86 18.65 -18.70
N LYS A 33 -10.90 19.00 -17.99
CA LYS A 33 -10.82 19.89 -16.82
C LYS A 33 -10.79 19.06 -15.55
N SER A 34 -9.91 19.44 -14.63
CA SER A 34 -9.92 18.95 -13.26
C SER A 34 -9.71 20.12 -12.31
N ASN A 35 -10.23 20.05 -11.10
CA ASN A 35 -9.95 21.07 -10.10
C ASN A 35 -8.71 20.69 -9.26
N LEU A 36 -8.11 21.69 -8.60
CA LEU A 36 -6.94 21.48 -7.76
C LEU A 36 -7.20 20.52 -6.60
N THR A 37 -8.41 20.49 -6.06
CA THR A 37 -8.81 19.54 -5.00
C THR A 37 -8.71 18.10 -5.48
N ASN A 38 -9.13 17.81 -6.71
CA ASN A 38 -9.02 16.46 -7.29
C ASN A 38 -7.56 16.07 -7.51
N VAL A 39 -6.73 17.02 -7.98
CA VAL A 39 -5.29 16.78 -8.16
C VAL A 39 -4.61 16.59 -6.81
N GLN A 40 -4.91 17.40 -5.82
CA GLN A 40 -4.41 17.26 -4.46
C GLN A 40 -4.82 15.91 -3.85
N SER A 41 -6.08 15.52 -3.98
CA SER A 41 -6.56 14.21 -3.49
C SER A 41 -5.85 13.07 -4.18
N PHE A 42 -5.61 13.16 -5.50
CA PHE A 42 -4.83 12.16 -6.22
C PHE A 42 -3.39 12.07 -5.68
N ILE A 43 -2.72 13.21 -5.49
CA ILE A 43 -1.36 13.27 -4.97
C ILE A 43 -1.29 12.69 -3.55
N VAL A 44 -2.14 13.15 -2.64
CA VAL A 44 -2.16 12.69 -1.23
C VAL A 44 -2.41 11.17 -1.18
N ASN A 45 -3.41 10.68 -1.91
CA ASN A 45 -3.78 9.27 -1.88
C ASN A 45 -2.77 8.34 -2.56
N HIS A 46 -1.86 8.87 -3.40
CA HIS A 46 -0.90 8.05 -4.15
C HIS A 46 0.56 8.27 -3.74
N LEU A 47 0.88 9.37 -3.06
CA LEU A 47 2.25 9.67 -2.60
C LEU A 47 2.44 9.43 -1.10
N ASP A 48 1.39 9.56 -0.29
CA ASP A 48 1.49 9.21 1.12
C ASP A 48 1.33 7.69 1.29
N PRO A 49 2.25 7.03 1.99
CA PRO A 49 2.13 5.60 2.26
C PRO A 49 0.86 5.34 3.08
N THR A 50 -0.06 4.60 2.50
CA THR A 50 -1.30 4.22 3.19
C THR A 50 -0.96 3.26 4.33
N ALA A 51 -1.23 3.67 5.57
CA ALA A 51 -1.06 2.84 6.75
C ALA A 51 -2.40 2.25 7.20
N LEU A 52 -2.42 0.95 7.49
CA LEU A 52 -3.59 0.24 7.99
C LEU A 52 -3.24 -0.50 9.27
N THR A 53 -4.00 -0.27 10.34
CA THR A 53 -3.93 -1.08 11.56
C THR A 53 -4.97 -2.19 11.49
N VAL A 54 -4.52 -3.43 11.67
CA VAL A 54 -5.34 -4.63 11.53
C VAL A 54 -5.39 -5.37 12.87
N SER A 55 -6.57 -5.47 13.46
CA SER A 55 -6.79 -6.29 14.64
C SER A 55 -6.96 -7.76 14.23
N VAL A 56 -6.10 -8.62 14.76
CA VAL A 56 -6.08 -10.06 14.46
C VAL A 56 -6.29 -10.88 15.73
N ALA A 57 -6.99 -12.01 15.59
CA ALA A 57 -7.27 -12.92 16.71
C ALA A 57 -7.03 -14.39 16.32
N GLY A 58 -6.45 -14.62 15.15
CA GLY A 58 -6.24 -15.90 14.50
C GLY A 58 -7.00 -16.00 13.18
N GLY A 59 -6.95 -17.17 12.53
CA GLY A 59 -7.58 -17.41 11.23
C GLY A 59 -6.71 -17.00 10.04
N THR A 60 -7.35 -16.74 8.89
CA THR A 60 -6.67 -16.39 7.64
C THR A 60 -7.14 -15.03 7.16
N ILE A 61 -6.20 -14.20 6.74
CA ILE A 61 -6.45 -12.91 6.08
C ILE A 61 -5.77 -12.94 4.71
N ASP A 62 -6.54 -12.71 3.66
CA ASP A 62 -5.99 -12.55 2.32
C ASP A 62 -5.69 -11.06 2.07
N LEU A 63 -4.41 -10.74 1.85
CA LEU A 63 -3.94 -9.37 1.64
C LEU A 63 -4.30 -8.80 0.24
N ILE A 64 -5.18 -9.46 -0.49
CA ILE A 64 -5.76 -8.95 -1.76
C ILE A 64 -7.05 -8.16 -1.54
N ASP A 65 -7.67 -8.24 -0.37
CA ASP A 65 -8.82 -7.40 -0.06
C ASP A 65 -8.44 -5.92 -0.20
N THR A 66 -9.34 -5.10 -0.76
CA THR A 66 -9.04 -3.74 -1.23
C THR A 66 -8.29 -2.90 -0.19
N ALA A 67 -8.70 -2.97 1.08
CA ALA A 67 -8.05 -2.21 2.15
C ALA A 67 -6.60 -2.64 2.39
N TYR A 68 -6.32 -3.95 2.38
CA TYR A 68 -4.97 -4.49 2.60
C TYR A 68 -4.10 -4.34 1.36
N ASP A 69 -4.71 -4.47 0.17
CA ASP A 69 -3.98 -4.38 -1.08
C ASP A 69 -3.41 -2.98 -1.30
N GLU A 70 -4.17 -1.94 -0.98
CA GLU A 70 -3.73 -0.55 -1.13
C GLU A 70 -2.76 -0.10 -0.04
N ALA A 71 -2.78 -0.73 1.14
CA ALA A 71 -1.89 -0.36 2.24
C ALA A 71 -0.42 -0.69 1.94
N GLU A 72 0.46 0.28 2.09
CA GLU A 72 1.91 0.10 2.02
C GLU A 72 2.51 -0.28 3.38
N LEU A 73 1.85 0.12 4.47
CA LEU A 73 2.19 -0.25 5.83
C LEU A 73 1.00 -0.93 6.50
N ILE A 74 1.19 -2.17 6.93
CA ILE A 74 0.21 -2.93 7.72
C ILE A 74 0.77 -3.11 9.12
N VAL A 75 0.07 -2.60 10.12
CA VAL A 75 0.38 -2.77 11.54
C VAL A 75 -0.58 -3.81 12.11
N LEU A 76 -0.04 -4.91 12.58
CA LEU A 76 -0.81 -6.00 13.18
C LEU A 76 -0.93 -5.79 14.69
N THR A 77 -2.15 -5.82 15.20
CA THR A 77 -2.48 -5.77 16.63
C THR A 77 -3.17 -7.06 17.02
N TRP A 78 -2.67 -7.78 18.02
CA TRP A 78 -3.30 -9.01 18.48
C TRP A 78 -4.41 -8.71 19.48
N SER A 79 -5.62 -9.23 19.23
CA SER A 79 -6.82 -8.98 20.07
C SER A 79 -7.43 -10.24 20.67
N GLY A 80 -6.91 -11.43 20.32
CA GLY A 80 -7.43 -12.72 20.76
C GLY A 80 -6.60 -13.40 21.86
N GLY A 81 -6.92 -14.67 22.14
CA GLY A 81 -6.07 -15.56 22.91
C GLY A 81 -4.81 -15.99 22.13
N ASN A 82 -4.11 -17.03 22.62
CA ASN A 82 -2.96 -17.60 21.90
C ASN A 82 -3.40 -18.16 20.53
N GLY A 83 -2.57 -17.99 19.52
CA GLY A 83 -2.90 -18.49 18.19
C GLY A 83 -2.04 -17.96 17.06
N THR A 84 -2.42 -18.33 15.85
CA THR A 84 -1.77 -17.95 14.59
C THR A 84 -2.77 -17.25 13.70
N VAL A 85 -2.38 -16.13 13.09
CA VAL A 85 -3.03 -15.57 11.91
C VAL A 85 -2.20 -15.91 10.69
N GLU A 86 -2.82 -16.43 9.64
CA GLU A 86 -2.17 -16.66 8.35
C GLU A 86 -2.49 -15.47 7.43
N LEU A 87 -1.45 -14.83 6.92
CA LEU A 87 -1.53 -13.70 6.00
C LEU A 87 -1.08 -14.15 4.62
N THR A 88 -2.02 -14.31 3.70
CA THR A 88 -1.71 -14.64 2.30
C THR A 88 -1.28 -13.40 1.55
N LEU A 89 -0.07 -13.40 0.98
CA LEU A 89 0.46 -12.28 0.20
C LEU A 89 -0.33 -12.06 -1.09
N PRO A 90 -0.37 -10.83 -1.61
CA PRO A 90 -0.99 -10.54 -2.90
C PRO A 90 -0.32 -11.32 -4.04
N ASP A 91 -1.06 -11.48 -5.14
CA ASP A 91 -0.53 -12.13 -6.35
C ASP A 91 0.66 -11.35 -6.93
N ALA A 92 1.86 -11.92 -6.84
CA ALA A 92 3.07 -11.30 -7.35
C ALA A 92 3.04 -11.10 -8.87
N THR A 93 2.26 -11.90 -9.61
CA THR A 93 2.16 -11.82 -11.07
C THR A 93 1.16 -10.77 -11.55
N ALA A 94 0.33 -10.23 -10.65
CA ALA A 94 -0.59 -9.16 -10.99
C ALA A 94 0.19 -7.88 -11.36
N ALA A 95 -0.12 -7.28 -12.50
CA ALA A 95 0.60 -6.12 -13.04
C ALA A 95 0.69 -4.94 -12.04
N LYS A 96 -0.34 -4.76 -11.20
CA LYS A 96 -0.38 -3.74 -10.15
C LYS A 96 0.67 -3.94 -9.04
N ASN A 97 1.21 -5.15 -8.89
CA ASN A 97 2.18 -5.49 -7.85
C ASN A 97 3.63 -5.40 -8.34
N LEU A 98 3.86 -5.24 -9.64
CA LEU A 98 5.20 -5.02 -10.19
C LEU A 98 5.86 -3.77 -9.57
N ASN A 99 7.08 -3.93 -9.03
CA ASN A 99 7.85 -2.90 -8.34
C ASN A 99 7.20 -2.35 -7.05
N ARG A 100 6.15 -3.00 -6.56
CA ARG A 100 5.48 -2.60 -5.33
C ARG A 100 6.23 -3.08 -4.09
N SER A 101 6.23 -2.26 -3.05
CA SER A 101 6.72 -2.64 -1.72
C SER A 101 5.57 -2.65 -0.72
N LYS A 102 5.67 -3.56 0.26
CA LYS A 102 4.79 -3.58 1.44
C LYS A 102 5.62 -3.74 2.70
N ARG A 103 5.21 -3.08 3.77
CA ARG A 103 5.76 -3.28 5.11
C ARG A 103 4.69 -3.87 6.00
N ILE A 104 5.00 -4.95 6.70
CA ILE A 104 4.12 -5.64 7.63
C ILE A 104 4.87 -5.73 8.95
N ILE A 105 4.30 -5.18 10.02
CA ILE A 105 4.92 -5.14 11.35
C ILE A 105 3.89 -5.51 12.41
N SER A 106 4.35 -6.13 13.50
CA SER A 106 3.57 -6.35 14.71
C SER A 106 3.72 -5.18 15.68
N ASP A 107 2.71 -4.95 16.51
CA ASP A 107 2.81 -4.06 17.66
C ASP A 107 3.27 -4.79 18.94
N SER A 108 3.10 -4.17 20.10
CA SER A 108 3.49 -4.71 21.40
C SER A 108 2.69 -5.93 21.85
N SER A 109 1.57 -6.26 21.20
CA SER A 109 0.67 -7.36 21.58
C SER A 109 1.15 -8.74 21.09
N PHE A 110 2.15 -8.78 20.20
CA PHE A 110 2.70 -10.04 19.68
C PHE A 110 3.76 -10.65 20.59
N ASN A 111 3.77 -11.98 20.64
CA ASN A 111 4.74 -12.79 21.39
C ASN A 111 4.82 -14.19 20.79
N THR A 112 5.59 -15.11 21.39
CA THR A 112 5.77 -16.47 20.88
C THR A 112 4.50 -17.32 20.83
N ALA A 113 3.46 -16.96 21.59
CA ALA A 113 2.17 -17.64 21.59
C ALA A 113 1.13 -16.97 20.66
N THR A 114 1.42 -15.76 20.16
CA THR A 114 0.57 -14.98 19.27
C THR A 114 1.40 -14.53 18.08
N HIS A 115 1.23 -15.16 16.91
CA HIS A 115 2.10 -14.91 15.77
C HIS A 115 1.35 -14.83 14.45
N ALA A 116 1.97 -14.16 13.49
CA ALA A 116 1.51 -14.07 12.12
C ALA A 116 2.45 -14.84 11.19
N ASP A 117 1.89 -15.68 10.35
CA ASP A 117 2.59 -16.40 9.29
C ASP A 117 2.27 -15.75 7.94
N LEU A 118 3.28 -15.13 7.33
CA LEU A 118 3.16 -14.58 5.99
C LEU A 118 3.45 -15.68 4.98
N THR A 119 2.43 -16.02 4.19
CA THR A 119 2.47 -17.14 3.24
C THR A 119 2.38 -16.60 1.81
N PRO A 120 3.30 -16.95 0.91
CA PRO A 120 3.14 -16.64 -0.50
C PRO A 120 1.90 -17.34 -1.06
N ARG A 121 1.29 -16.77 -2.09
CA ARG A 121 0.16 -17.37 -2.77
C ARG A 121 0.58 -18.72 -3.41
N ALA A 122 -0.38 -19.63 -3.56
CA ALA A 122 -0.12 -20.94 -4.17
C ALA A 122 0.58 -20.81 -5.52
N GLY A 123 1.67 -21.55 -5.69
CA GLY A 123 2.53 -21.48 -6.90
C GLY A 123 3.49 -20.32 -6.97
N GLN A 124 3.54 -19.48 -5.93
CA GLN A 124 4.46 -18.33 -5.83
C GLN A 124 5.45 -18.52 -4.69
N THR A 125 6.44 -17.61 -4.59
CA THR A 125 7.50 -17.68 -3.59
C THR A 125 7.72 -16.37 -2.87
N LEU A 126 8.29 -16.46 -1.67
CA LEU A 126 8.87 -15.37 -0.89
C LEU A 126 10.35 -15.70 -0.71
N ASP A 127 11.26 -14.89 -1.28
CA ASP A 127 12.71 -15.17 -1.36
C ASP A 127 13.02 -16.54 -2.00
N GLY A 128 12.31 -16.90 -3.07
CA GLY A 128 12.50 -18.18 -3.75
C GLY A 128 11.96 -19.39 -2.98
N SER A 129 11.32 -19.20 -1.83
CA SER A 129 10.77 -20.26 -1.00
C SER A 129 9.24 -20.20 -0.95
N SER A 130 8.59 -21.36 -0.98
CA SER A 130 7.15 -21.50 -0.66
C SER A 130 6.86 -21.49 0.84
N ASN A 131 7.91 -21.45 1.68
CA ASN A 131 7.75 -21.42 3.12
C ASN A 131 7.27 -20.04 3.59
N ARG A 132 6.55 -20.07 4.71
CA ARG A 132 6.09 -18.85 5.38
C ARG A 132 7.22 -18.11 6.10
N PHE A 133 7.09 -16.79 6.21
CA PHE A 133 7.84 -15.97 7.14
C PHE A 133 7.00 -15.75 8.40
N ARG A 134 7.57 -15.98 9.58
CA ARG A 134 6.87 -15.83 10.86
C ARG A 134 7.26 -14.55 11.59
N ILE A 135 6.24 -13.79 12.01
CA ILE A 135 6.35 -12.66 12.93
C ILE A 135 5.79 -13.14 14.28
N ASN A 136 6.64 -13.27 15.29
CA ASN A 136 6.29 -13.83 16.60
C ASN A 136 6.86 -13.07 17.80
N LYS A 137 7.27 -11.83 17.58
CA LYS A 137 7.77 -10.92 18.64
C LYS A 137 7.08 -9.56 18.48
N ALA A 138 7.06 -8.82 19.57
CA ALA A 138 6.65 -7.42 19.55
C ALA A 138 7.58 -6.59 18.66
N TYR A 139 7.00 -5.72 17.82
CA TYR A 139 7.70 -4.83 16.90
C TYR A 139 8.59 -5.52 15.86
N GLU A 140 8.37 -6.80 15.65
CA GLU A 140 8.99 -7.57 14.56
C GLU A 140 8.26 -7.29 13.24
N GLY A 141 8.94 -7.40 12.11
CA GLY A 141 8.30 -7.24 10.82
C GLY A 141 9.25 -7.31 9.64
N ILE A 142 8.67 -7.23 8.46
CA ILE A 142 9.39 -7.26 7.20
C ILE A 142 8.95 -6.14 6.26
N LYS A 143 9.88 -5.75 5.39
CA LYS A 143 9.57 -5.04 4.16
C LYS A 143 9.82 -5.97 2.98
N ILE A 144 8.80 -6.15 2.16
CA ILE A 144 8.86 -6.97 0.95
C ILE A 144 8.77 -6.11 -0.30
N TRP A 145 9.29 -6.62 -1.41
CA TRP A 145 9.24 -6.00 -2.73
C TRP A 145 8.92 -7.07 -3.78
N CYS A 146 8.16 -6.69 -4.80
CA CYS A 146 7.70 -7.57 -5.87
C CYS A 146 8.40 -7.27 -7.18
N ASN A 147 8.94 -8.30 -7.84
CA ASN A 147 9.55 -8.20 -9.17
C ASN A 147 8.57 -8.53 -10.33
N GLY A 148 7.29 -8.78 -10.04
CA GLY A 148 6.29 -9.20 -11.01
C GLY A 148 6.18 -10.72 -11.19
N LYS A 149 6.93 -11.51 -10.40
CA LYS A 149 6.89 -12.98 -10.38
C LYS A 149 6.81 -13.54 -8.97
N GLU A 150 7.55 -12.93 -8.04
CA GLU A 150 7.65 -13.33 -6.64
C GLU A 150 7.89 -12.13 -5.74
N TRP A 151 7.76 -12.34 -4.44
CA TRP A 151 8.07 -11.38 -3.40
C TRP A 151 9.46 -11.65 -2.81
N PHE A 152 10.20 -10.57 -2.55
CA PHE A 152 11.52 -10.59 -1.91
C PHE A 152 11.47 -9.87 -0.57
N ILE A 153 12.12 -10.41 0.45
CA ILE A 153 12.34 -9.72 1.72
C ILE A 153 13.55 -8.80 1.55
N ILE A 154 13.31 -7.50 1.53
CA ILE A 154 14.38 -6.50 1.38
C ILE A 154 14.82 -5.91 2.72
N GLN A 155 14.05 -6.13 3.78
CA GLN A 155 14.39 -5.76 5.15
C GLN A 155 13.60 -6.63 6.13
N ALA A 156 14.26 -7.19 7.12
CA ALA A 156 13.63 -7.84 8.26
C ALA A 156 14.10 -7.18 9.55
N LYS A 157 13.16 -7.02 10.50
CA LYS A 157 13.43 -6.60 11.88
C LYS A 157 12.94 -7.73 12.79
N ALA A 158 13.86 -8.36 13.51
CA ALA A 158 13.60 -9.39 14.50
C ALA A 158 13.60 -8.83 15.93
#